data_c0dc7f640cfc44367c802ee622307243
#
_entry.id   c0dc7f640cfc44367c802ee622307243
#
_cell.length_a   1.000
_cell.length_b   1.000
_cell.length_c   1.000
_cell.angle_alpha   90.00
_cell.angle_beta   90.00
_cell.angle_gamma   90.00
#
_symmetry.space_group_name_H-M   'P 1'
#
loop_
_entity.id
_entity.type
_entity.pdbx_description
1 polymer ?
#
loop_
_entity_poly.entity_id
_entity_poly.type
_entity_poly.pdbx_seq_one_letter_code
_entity_poly.pdbx_strand_id
1 'polypeptide(L)'
;MDIESFFEEMPFADLLGVEVTEAADGHAEGRLEMREDLSWNADRLMAHGGVTFTLADTVGGAALVSEVEQPVPTIDMRIDYLSAGTGDLYAEADVVRCGGDVGVVDVEVYSEDDTLIADARGVYKTG
;
A
#
# COMPACT_ATOMS: atom_id res chain seq x y z
N MET A 1 3.93 9.32 -17.33
CA MET A 1 4.20 7.98 -16.78
C MET A 1 2.90 7.23 -16.59
N ASP A 2 2.84 6.00 -17.06
CA ASP A 2 1.69 5.12 -16.76
C ASP A 2 1.92 4.46 -15.39
N ILE A 3 1.30 5.00 -14.38
CA ILE A 3 1.51 4.62 -13.00
C ILE A 3 1.02 3.20 -12.73
N GLU A 4 -0.16 2.85 -13.22
CA GLU A 4 -0.72 1.51 -13.03
C GLU A 4 0.17 0.45 -13.65
N SER A 5 0.66 0.68 -14.88
CA SER A 5 1.57 -0.23 -15.56
C SER A 5 2.91 -0.36 -14.81
N PHE A 6 3.43 0.74 -14.27
CA PHE A 6 4.66 0.72 -13.47
C PHE A 6 4.54 -0.21 -12.28
N PHE A 7 3.42 -0.14 -11.55
CA PHE A 7 3.21 -0.99 -10.38
C PHE A 7 2.85 -2.43 -10.75
N GLU A 8 2.18 -2.67 -11.87
CA GLU A 8 1.92 -4.01 -12.38
C GLU A 8 3.20 -4.77 -12.73
N GLU A 9 4.21 -4.07 -13.22
CA GLU A 9 5.50 -4.65 -13.61
C GLU A 9 6.50 -4.76 -12.45
N MET A 10 6.13 -4.34 -11.26
CA MET A 10 6.98 -4.43 -10.08
C MET A 10 6.98 -5.87 -9.56
N PRO A 11 8.14 -6.60 -9.66
CA PRO A 11 8.14 -8.04 -9.39
C PRO A 11 7.61 -8.45 -8.02
N PHE A 12 7.95 -7.73 -6.97
CA PHE A 12 7.51 -8.11 -5.62
C PHE A 12 6.02 -7.85 -5.41
N ALA A 13 5.52 -6.73 -5.92
CA ALA A 13 4.09 -6.44 -5.85
C ALA A 13 3.29 -7.47 -6.65
N ASP A 14 3.78 -7.85 -7.81
CA ASP A 14 3.18 -8.87 -8.64
C ASP A 14 3.16 -10.24 -7.94
N LEU A 15 4.27 -10.61 -7.29
CA LEU A 15 4.38 -11.86 -6.53
C LEU A 15 3.28 -11.97 -5.47
N LEU A 16 3.02 -10.90 -4.73
CA LEU A 16 1.99 -10.88 -3.69
C LEU A 16 0.59 -10.63 -4.24
N GLY A 17 0.48 -10.13 -5.45
CA GLY A 17 -0.81 -9.78 -6.06
C GLY A 17 -1.33 -8.42 -5.66
N VAL A 18 -0.44 -7.47 -5.33
CA VAL A 18 -0.83 -6.09 -5.06
C VAL A 18 -1.25 -5.43 -6.36
N GLU A 19 -2.44 -4.84 -6.37
CA GLU A 19 -2.99 -4.13 -7.51
C GLU A 19 -3.28 -2.69 -7.12
N VAL A 20 -2.64 -1.73 -7.81
CA VAL A 20 -2.95 -0.31 -7.66
C VAL A 20 -4.11 -0.01 -8.60
N THR A 21 -5.26 0.30 -8.04
CA THR A 21 -6.50 0.49 -8.80
C THR A 21 -6.75 1.94 -9.18
N GLU A 22 -6.17 2.89 -8.44
CA GLU A 22 -6.28 4.31 -8.71
C GLU A 22 -5.03 5.03 -8.21
N ALA A 23 -4.53 6.00 -8.97
CA ALA A 23 -3.45 6.87 -8.53
C ALA A 23 -3.54 8.19 -9.31
N ALA A 24 -3.95 9.25 -8.64
CA ALA A 24 -4.09 10.58 -9.23
C ALA A 24 -4.10 11.66 -8.14
N ASP A 25 -3.48 12.77 -8.43
CA ASP A 25 -3.56 13.99 -7.60
C ASP A 25 -3.24 13.78 -6.12
N GLY A 26 -2.22 12.96 -5.83
CA GLY A 26 -1.79 12.69 -4.46
C GLY A 26 -2.66 11.69 -3.70
N HIS A 27 -3.57 11.01 -4.38
CA HIS A 27 -4.40 9.96 -3.82
C HIS A 27 -4.16 8.65 -4.57
N ALA A 28 -4.14 7.53 -3.87
CA ALA A 28 -4.06 6.22 -4.48
C ALA A 28 -4.92 5.22 -3.73
N GLU A 29 -5.37 4.21 -4.46
CA GLU A 29 -6.10 3.08 -3.90
C GLU A 29 -5.52 1.79 -4.47
N GLY A 30 -5.60 0.73 -3.69
CA GLY A 30 -5.12 -0.57 -4.12
C GLY A 30 -5.80 -1.69 -3.37
N ARG A 31 -5.58 -2.90 -3.85
CA ARG A 31 -6.16 -4.10 -3.26
C ARG A 31 -5.19 -5.26 -3.34
N LEU A 32 -5.44 -6.25 -2.49
CA LEU A 32 -4.71 -7.50 -2.51
C LEU A 32 -5.71 -8.63 -2.24
N GLU A 33 -5.80 -9.56 -3.20
CA GLU A 33 -6.63 -10.75 -3.03
C GLU A 33 -5.90 -11.76 -2.14
N MET A 34 -6.53 -12.19 -1.05
CA MET A 34 -5.90 -13.10 -0.11
C MET A 34 -5.88 -14.54 -0.63
N ARG A 35 -4.84 -15.24 -0.25
CA ARG A 35 -4.65 -16.67 -0.49
C ARG A 35 -3.89 -17.29 0.68
N GLU A 36 -3.89 -18.60 0.78
CA GLU A 36 -3.31 -19.33 1.92
C GLU A 36 -1.85 -18.99 2.22
N ASP A 37 -1.03 -18.86 1.18
CA ASP A 37 0.41 -18.61 1.35
C ASP A 37 0.75 -17.20 1.80
N LEU A 38 -0.24 -16.32 1.90
CA LEU A 38 -0.08 -14.96 2.44
C LEU A 38 -0.62 -14.85 3.87
N SER A 39 -1.21 -15.92 4.40
CA SER A 39 -1.81 -15.93 5.72
C SER A 39 -0.82 -16.40 6.78
N TRP A 40 -0.91 -15.83 7.98
CA TRP A 40 -0.17 -16.33 9.13
C TRP A 40 -0.89 -17.51 9.81
N ASN A 41 -2.16 -17.73 9.47
CA ASN A 41 -3.02 -18.74 10.10
C ASN A 41 -3.41 -19.79 9.06
N ALA A 42 -3.24 -21.07 9.38
CA ALA A 42 -3.52 -22.15 8.45
C ALA A 42 -5.02 -22.42 8.25
N ASP A 43 -5.87 -22.00 9.19
CA ASP A 43 -7.30 -22.31 9.19
C ASP A 43 -8.17 -21.15 8.67
N ARG A 44 -7.62 -19.94 8.59
CA ARG A 44 -8.36 -18.74 8.21
C ARG A 44 -7.47 -17.85 7.35
N LEU A 45 -8.06 -17.16 6.38
CA LEU A 45 -7.31 -16.22 5.52
C LEU A 45 -7.11 -14.89 6.25
N MET A 46 -6.06 -14.84 7.05
CA MET A 46 -5.67 -13.66 7.84
C MET A 46 -4.30 -13.20 7.40
N ALA A 47 -4.21 -12.06 6.75
CA ALA A 47 -2.95 -11.57 6.17
C ALA A 47 -1.83 -11.51 7.21
N HIS A 48 -0.69 -12.07 6.86
CA HIS A 48 0.54 -11.84 7.63
C HIS A 48 0.82 -10.34 7.65
N GLY A 49 1.31 -9.81 8.78
CA GLY A 49 1.59 -8.37 8.91
C GLY A 49 2.50 -7.82 7.81
N GLY A 50 3.44 -8.63 7.33
CA GLY A 50 4.30 -8.24 6.21
C GLY A 50 3.55 -8.04 4.89
N VAL A 51 2.45 -8.75 4.69
CA VAL A 51 1.60 -8.58 3.50
C VAL A 51 0.86 -7.24 3.58
N THR A 52 0.25 -6.96 4.72
CA THR A 52 -0.42 -5.68 4.96
C THR A 52 0.55 -4.51 4.82
N PHE A 53 1.77 -4.67 5.35
CA PHE A 53 2.84 -3.68 5.23
C PHE A 53 3.18 -3.42 3.76
N THR A 54 3.35 -4.46 2.96
CA THR A 54 3.70 -4.33 1.54
C THR A 54 2.60 -3.60 0.77
N LEU A 55 1.33 -3.93 1.04
CA LEU A 55 0.20 -3.24 0.41
C LEU A 55 0.23 -1.75 0.76
N ALA A 56 0.40 -1.42 2.05
CA ALA A 56 0.44 -0.03 2.51
C ALA A 56 1.61 0.74 1.87
N ASP A 57 2.80 0.13 1.84
CA ASP A 57 3.99 0.76 1.26
C ASP A 57 3.82 1.00 -0.24
N THR A 58 3.30 0.02 -0.96
CA THR A 58 3.13 0.11 -2.41
C THR A 58 2.09 1.18 -2.77
N VAL A 59 0.93 1.16 -2.12
CA VAL A 59 -0.14 2.13 -2.41
C VAL A 59 0.26 3.53 -1.95
N GLY A 60 0.96 3.64 -0.81
CA GLY A 60 1.52 4.92 -0.35
C GLY A 60 2.48 5.52 -1.36
N GLY A 61 3.38 4.71 -1.89
CA GLY A 61 4.30 5.15 -2.95
C GLY A 61 3.57 5.60 -4.21
N ALA A 62 2.49 4.89 -4.58
CA ALA A 62 1.70 5.24 -5.75
C ALA A 62 1.06 6.64 -5.62
N ALA A 63 0.62 7.01 -4.43
CA ALA A 63 0.08 8.35 -4.19
C ALA A 63 1.12 9.44 -4.49
N LEU A 64 2.37 9.26 -4.05
CA LEU A 64 3.46 10.21 -4.36
C LEU A 64 3.86 10.17 -5.83
N VAL A 65 3.95 8.98 -6.43
CA VAL A 65 4.27 8.87 -7.86
C VAL A 65 3.25 9.63 -8.71
N SER A 66 1.99 9.69 -8.28
CA SER A 66 0.97 10.47 -9.00
C SER A 66 1.29 11.97 -9.07
N GLU A 67 2.10 12.48 -8.12
CA GLU A 67 2.52 13.88 -8.11
C GLU A 67 3.88 14.12 -8.75
N VAL A 68 4.86 13.24 -8.48
CA VAL A 68 6.23 13.48 -8.94
C VAL A 68 6.59 12.75 -10.24
N GLU A 69 5.78 11.80 -10.66
CA GLU A 69 5.93 11.03 -11.90
C GLU A 69 7.30 10.37 -12.05
N GLN A 70 7.85 9.87 -10.95
CA GLN A 70 9.10 9.11 -10.91
C GLN A 70 9.06 8.14 -9.74
N PRO A 71 9.89 7.08 -9.74
CA PRO A 71 9.96 6.17 -8.60
C PRO A 71 10.33 6.89 -7.31
N VAL A 72 9.72 6.47 -6.21
CA VAL A 72 9.93 7.07 -4.89
C VAL A 72 10.38 5.97 -3.91
N PRO A 73 11.70 5.78 -3.73
CA PRO A 73 12.18 4.78 -2.76
C PRO A 73 11.69 5.09 -1.35
N THR A 74 11.28 4.07 -0.62
CA THR A 74 10.82 4.19 0.76
C THR A 74 12.01 4.48 1.68
N ILE A 75 11.90 5.51 2.52
CA ILE A 75 12.89 5.82 3.55
C ILE A 75 12.48 5.17 4.86
N ASP A 76 11.20 5.30 5.22
CA ASP A 76 10.66 4.79 6.47
C ASP A 76 9.17 4.56 6.33
N MET A 77 8.67 3.54 7.03
CA MET A 77 7.24 3.26 7.08
C MET A 77 6.90 2.82 8.49
N ARG A 78 6.05 3.59 9.15
CA ARG A 78 5.48 3.19 10.42
C ARG A 78 4.07 2.66 10.18
N ILE A 79 3.75 1.51 10.77
CA ILE A 79 2.42 0.91 10.67
C ILE A 79 1.93 0.49 12.05
N ASP A 80 0.66 0.81 12.33
CA ASP A 80 -0.05 0.37 13.53
C ASP A 80 -1.10 -0.66 13.09
N TYR A 81 -1.01 -1.88 13.62
CA TYR A 81 -1.99 -2.94 13.36
C TYR A 81 -3.10 -2.82 14.40
N LEU A 82 -4.28 -2.45 13.97
CA LEU A 82 -5.37 -2.05 14.87
C LEU A 82 -6.38 -3.16 15.14
N SER A 83 -6.64 -3.99 14.15
CA SER A 83 -7.56 -5.13 14.28
C SER A 83 -7.21 -6.23 13.31
N ALA A 84 -7.68 -7.44 13.63
CA ALA A 84 -7.55 -8.57 12.74
C ALA A 84 -8.70 -8.55 11.75
N GLY A 85 -8.38 -8.71 10.47
CA GLY A 85 -9.37 -8.86 9.41
C GLY A 85 -9.17 -10.17 8.70
N THR A 86 -10.20 -10.65 8.02
CA THR A 86 -10.12 -11.84 7.17
C THR A 86 -10.48 -11.47 5.74
N GLY A 87 -9.95 -12.23 4.78
CA GLY A 87 -10.24 -12.02 3.38
C GLY A 87 -9.36 -10.94 2.74
N ASP A 88 -9.83 -10.40 1.64
CA ASP A 88 -9.08 -9.44 0.83
C ASP A 88 -8.83 -8.13 1.56
N LEU A 89 -7.75 -7.46 1.15
CA LEU A 89 -7.33 -6.20 1.73
C LEU A 89 -7.52 -5.06 0.72
N TYR A 90 -7.83 -3.88 1.25
CA TYR A 90 -8.01 -2.65 0.47
C TYR A 90 -7.23 -1.54 1.15
N ALA A 91 -6.49 -0.76 0.39
CA ALA A 91 -5.71 0.35 0.92
C ALA A 91 -6.09 1.66 0.24
N GLU A 92 -6.09 2.74 1.02
CA GLU A 92 -6.25 4.10 0.54
C GLU A 92 -5.10 4.94 1.06
N ALA A 93 -4.50 5.73 0.20
CA ALA A 93 -3.36 6.56 0.55
C ALA A 93 -3.56 8.00 0.10
N ASP A 94 -3.17 8.94 0.95
CA ASP A 94 -3.24 10.37 0.65
C ASP A 94 -1.94 11.05 1.04
N VAL A 95 -1.40 11.84 0.12
CA VAL A 95 -0.17 12.61 0.38
C VAL A 95 -0.45 13.65 1.44
N VAL A 96 0.37 13.64 2.50
CA VAL A 96 0.34 14.67 3.54
C VAL A 96 1.22 15.85 3.12
N ARG A 97 2.38 15.55 2.56
CA ARG A 97 3.34 16.55 2.11
C ARG A 97 4.19 15.97 0.99
N CYS A 98 4.36 16.72 -0.07
CA CYS A 98 5.28 16.38 -1.16
C CYS A 98 6.35 17.47 -1.23
N GLY A 99 7.51 17.22 -0.60
CA GLY A 99 8.65 18.13 -0.63
C GLY A 99 9.58 17.82 -1.80
N GLY A 100 10.59 18.67 -2.00
CA GLY A 100 11.57 18.49 -3.07
C GLY A 100 12.44 17.24 -2.88
N ASP A 101 12.74 16.88 -1.64
CA ASP A 101 13.59 15.73 -1.33
C ASP A 101 12.84 14.57 -0.70
N VAL A 102 11.80 14.85 0.09
CA VAL A 102 11.07 13.88 0.89
C VAL A 102 9.57 14.13 0.80
N GLY A 103 8.80 13.06 0.66
CA GLY A 103 7.35 13.10 0.72
C GLY A 103 6.81 12.23 1.86
N VAL A 104 5.65 12.59 2.39
CA VAL A 104 4.97 11.90 3.49
C VAL A 104 3.56 11.54 3.07
N VAL A 105 3.16 10.30 3.34
CA VAL A 105 1.86 9.78 2.94
C VAL A 105 1.20 9.09 4.12
N ASP A 106 -0.10 9.30 4.30
CA ASP A 106 -0.91 8.50 5.22
C ASP A 106 -1.63 7.41 4.44
N VAL A 107 -1.66 6.20 5.02
CA VAL A 107 -2.31 5.04 4.40
C VAL A 107 -3.21 4.36 5.41
N GLU A 108 -4.41 4.00 4.98
CA GLU A 108 -5.33 3.18 5.76
C GLU A 108 -5.59 1.87 5.01
N VAL A 109 -5.58 0.75 5.76
CA VAL A 109 -5.85 -0.57 5.19
C VAL A 109 -7.10 -1.15 5.83
N TYR A 110 -8.01 -1.62 4.99
CA TYR A 110 -9.30 -2.17 5.39
C TYR A 110 -9.44 -3.62 4.95
N SER A 111 -10.24 -4.39 5.68
CA SER A 111 -10.66 -5.73 5.26
C SER A 111 -11.92 -5.63 4.39
N GLU A 112 -12.39 -6.78 3.87
CA GLU A 112 -13.58 -6.84 3.02
C GLU A 112 -14.84 -6.27 3.65
N ASP A 113 -14.95 -6.33 4.98
CA ASP A 113 -16.12 -5.83 5.72
C ASP A 113 -15.96 -4.38 6.19
N ASP A 114 -15.03 -3.63 5.58
CA ASP A 114 -14.71 -2.24 5.93
C ASP A 114 -14.15 -2.04 7.34
N THR A 115 -13.63 -3.08 7.97
CA THR A 115 -12.93 -2.94 9.24
C THR A 115 -11.56 -2.32 8.99
N LEU A 116 -11.24 -1.23 9.68
CA LEU A 116 -9.90 -0.62 9.63
C LEU A 116 -8.92 -1.54 10.35
N ILE A 117 -8.03 -2.19 9.60
CA ILE A 117 -7.09 -3.17 10.17
C ILE A 117 -5.71 -2.59 10.43
N ALA A 118 -5.32 -1.55 9.70
CA ALA A 118 -4.02 -0.92 9.89
C ALA A 118 -4.04 0.54 9.46
N ASP A 119 -3.20 1.34 10.13
CA ASP A 119 -2.99 2.74 9.83
C ASP A 119 -1.48 2.95 9.72
N ALA A 120 -1.02 3.60 8.65
CA ALA A 120 0.40 3.72 8.37
C ALA A 120 0.77 5.12 7.91
N ARG A 121 2.02 5.48 8.18
CA ARG A 121 2.62 6.70 7.63
C ARG A 121 3.93 6.33 6.97
N GLY A 122 4.03 6.63 5.68
CA GLY A 122 5.23 6.38 4.90
C GLY A 122 5.99 7.65 4.59
N VAL A 123 7.31 7.53 4.58
CA VAL A 123 8.24 8.59 4.17
C VAL A 123 9.04 8.07 3.00
N TYR A 124 9.05 8.83 1.92
CA TYR A 124 9.64 8.40 0.66
C TYR A 124 10.57 9.48 0.11
N LYS A 125 11.57 9.04 -0.66
CA LYS A 125 12.47 9.98 -1.33
C LYS A 125 11.81 10.46 -2.62
N THR A 126 11.69 11.78 -2.75
CA THR A 126 11.07 12.42 -3.92
C THR A 126 12.06 13.20 -4.78
N GLY A 127 13.24 13.41 -4.31
CA GLY A 127 14.27 14.14 -5.03
C GLY A 127 15.53 13.37 -5.34
#